data_809070e7a76c5ef2ccbf42d7358ace86
#
_entry.id   809070e7a76c5ef2ccbf42d7358ace86
#
_cell.length_a   1.000
_cell.length_b   1.000
_cell.length_c   1.000
_cell.angle_alpha   90.00
_cell.angle_beta   90.00
_cell.angle_gamma   90.00
#
_symmetry.space_group_name_H-M   'P 1'
#
loop_
_entity.id
_entity.type
_entity.pdbx_description
1 polymer ?
#
loop_
_entity_poly.entity_id
_entity_poly.type
_entity_poly.pdbx_seq_one_letter_code
_entity_poly.pdbx_strand_id
1 'polypeptide(L)'
;MHDEVMARRRAAAQAGFLDDPDTALAALDDADASVRIAGLRSADRLGMLDPDRLVTLLADPEPAVRIAALDIAAHRHEPDIVGLLDDPEPAVVEMAAWACGERDSDPRPPTSRLAQLATGHDDPLVREAAVAAIGAIGDELGLPAVLEATTDKPAVRRRAVLALAAFEGPEVDAAWERARTDRDRQVRDAVDELLSPADGA
;
A
#
# COMPACT_ATOMS: atom_id res chain seq x y z
N MET A 1 -9.95 -33.54 -1.06
CA MET A 1 -10.25 -32.14 -0.67
C MET A 1 -9.03 -31.21 -0.83
N HIS A 2 -7.89 -31.41 -0.12
CA HIS A 2 -6.70 -30.54 -0.31
C HIS A 2 -6.14 -30.58 -1.74
N ASP A 3 -5.98 -31.76 -2.33
CA ASP A 3 -5.47 -31.94 -3.70
C ASP A 3 -6.38 -31.29 -4.76
N GLU A 4 -7.70 -31.30 -4.53
CA GLU A 4 -8.67 -30.67 -5.44
C GLU A 4 -8.56 -29.14 -5.40
N VAL A 5 -8.38 -28.54 -4.21
CA VAL A 5 -8.14 -27.10 -4.06
C VAL A 5 -6.85 -26.70 -4.80
N MET A 6 -5.78 -27.46 -4.58
CA MET A 6 -4.50 -27.20 -5.25
C MET A 6 -4.60 -27.32 -6.78
N ALA A 7 -5.41 -28.25 -7.28
CA ALA A 7 -5.65 -28.39 -8.72
C ALA A 7 -6.41 -27.18 -9.28
N ARG A 8 -7.50 -26.73 -8.62
CA ARG A 8 -8.28 -25.54 -9.03
C ARG A 8 -7.44 -24.27 -8.96
N ARG A 9 -6.67 -24.09 -7.87
CA ARG A 9 -5.74 -22.96 -7.72
C ARG A 9 -4.72 -22.93 -8.86
N ARG A 10 -4.13 -24.09 -9.21
CA ARG A 10 -3.18 -24.18 -10.32
C ARG A 10 -3.84 -23.82 -11.65
N ALA A 11 -5.04 -24.34 -11.94
CA ALA A 11 -5.78 -24.03 -13.14
C ALA A 11 -6.08 -22.52 -13.22
N ALA A 12 -6.60 -21.93 -12.14
CA ALA A 12 -6.84 -20.50 -12.04
C ALA A 12 -5.58 -19.65 -12.28
N ALA A 13 -4.44 -20.04 -11.69
CA ALA A 13 -3.18 -19.31 -11.87
C ALA A 13 -2.59 -19.44 -13.30
N GLN A 14 -2.84 -20.56 -13.99
CA GLN A 14 -2.40 -20.78 -15.36
C GLN A 14 -3.29 -20.08 -16.39
N ALA A 15 -4.57 -19.85 -16.07
CA ALA A 15 -5.56 -19.27 -16.96
C ALA A 15 -5.09 -17.95 -17.60
N GLY A 16 -4.47 -17.06 -16.79
CA GLY A 16 -3.92 -15.79 -17.26
C GLY A 16 -2.73 -15.89 -18.23
N PHE A 17 -2.10 -17.04 -18.32
CA PHE A 17 -0.98 -17.30 -19.25
C PHE A 17 -1.43 -18.11 -20.47
N LEU A 18 -2.55 -18.83 -20.36
CA LEU A 18 -3.11 -19.69 -21.41
C LEU A 18 -4.23 -19.01 -22.21
N ASP A 19 -4.50 -17.73 -21.92
CA ASP A 19 -5.59 -16.97 -22.52
C ASP A 19 -6.96 -17.64 -22.31
N ASP A 20 -7.21 -18.09 -21.06
CA ASP A 20 -8.43 -18.78 -20.65
C ASP A 20 -9.26 -17.89 -19.67
N PRO A 21 -10.05 -16.93 -20.21
CA PRO A 21 -10.84 -16.03 -19.38
C PRO A 21 -11.94 -16.75 -18.60
N ASP A 22 -12.51 -17.83 -19.14
CA ASP A 22 -13.60 -18.55 -18.49
C ASP A 22 -13.13 -19.19 -17.17
N THR A 23 -11.98 -19.85 -17.18
CA THR A 23 -11.40 -20.41 -15.96
C THR A 23 -10.97 -19.31 -14.97
N ALA A 24 -10.41 -18.19 -15.45
CA ALA A 24 -10.01 -17.09 -14.60
C ALA A 24 -11.21 -16.45 -13.89
N LEU A 25 -12.29 -16.15 -14.63
CA LEU A 25 -13.51 -15.54 -14.10
C LEU A 25 -14.29 -16.48 -13.17
N ALA A 26 -14.40 -17.75 -13.53
CA ALA A 26 -15.06 -18.75 -12.66
C ALA A 26 -14.35 -18.92 -11.32
N ALA A 27 -13.02 -18.78 -11.29
CA ALA A 27 -12.23 -18.89 -10.06
C ALA A 27 -12.49 -17.75 -9.07
N LEU A 28 -13.02 -16.59 -9.49
CA LEU A 28 -13.36 -15.47 -8.61
C LEU A 28 -14.47 -15.81 -7.60
N ASP A 29 -15.27 -16.82 -7.87
CA ASP A 29 -16.39 -17.27 -7.02
C ASP A 29 -16.07 -18.58 -6.26
N ASP A 30 -14.82 -19.06 -6.31
CA ASP A 30 -14.44 -20.30 -5.62
C ASP A 30 -14.57 -20.14 -4.10
N ALA A 31 -14.97 -21.23 -3.43
CA ALA A 31 -15.10 -21.27 -1.98
C ALA A 31 -13.74 -21.03 -1.26
N ASP A 32 -12.62 -21.39 -1.91
CA ASP A 32 -11.27 -21.26 -1.34
C ASP A 32 -10.65 -19.91 -1.74
N ALA A 33 -10.26 -19.12 -0.75
CA ALA A 33 -9.64 -17.81 -0.94
C ALA A 33 -8.39 -17.83 -1.84
N SER A 34 -7.58 -18.88 -1.75
CA SER A 34 -6.36 -19.00 -2.57
C SER A 34 -6.66 -19.21 -4.05
N VAL A 35 -7.81 -19.82 -4.36
CA VAL A 35 -8.30 -19.97 -5.73
C VAL A 35 -8.86 -18.63 -6.24
N ARG A 36 -9.64 -17.90 -5.39
CA ARG A 36 -10.12 -16.56 -5.75
C ARG A 36 -8.97 -15.60 -6.05
N ILE A 37 -7.91 -15.59 -5.22
CA ILE A 37 -6.71 -14.78 -5.46
C ILE A 37 -6.03 -15.14 -6.79
N ALA A 38 -5.92 -16.43 -7.11
CA ALA A 38 -5.34 -16.89 -8.37
C ALA A 38 -6.18 -16.44 -9.57
N GLY A 39 -7.51 -16.58 -9.48
CA GLY A 39 -8.47 -16.10 -10.49
C GLY A 39 -8.39 -14.59 -10.68
N LEU A 40 -8.35 -13.83 -9.58
CA LEU A 40 -8.24 -12.38 -9.57
C LEU A 40 -7.01 -11.89 -10.37
N ARG A 41 -5.83 -12.44 -10.08
CA ARG A 41 -4.59 -12.09 -10.77
C ARG A 41 -4.61 -12.49 -12.24
N SER A 42 -5.27 -13.60 -12.58
CA SER A 42 -5.41 -14.05 -13.96
C SER A 42 -6.41 -13.19 -14.74
N ALA A 43 -7.56 -12.85 -14.14
CA ALA A 43 -8.54 -11.98 -14.76
C ALA A 43 -8.00 -10.56 -14.99
N ASP A 44 -7.21 -10.05 -14.04
CA ASP A 44 -6.52 -8.76 -14.18
C ASP A 44 -5.50 -8.80 -15.32
N ARG A 45 -4.66 -9.82 -15.39
CA ARG A 45 -3.68 -10.02 -16.47
C ARG A 45 -4.31 -10.08 -17.85
N LEU A 46 -5.49 -10.69 -17.97
CA LEU A 46 -6.27 -10.79 -19.21
C LEU A 46 -7.06 -9.51 -19.54
N GLY A 47 -7.08 -8.51 -18.66
CA GLY A 47 -7.89 -7.31 -18.81
C GLY A 47 -9.40 -7.58 -18.69
N MET A 48 -9.79 -8.70 -18.08
CA MET A 48 -11.18 -9.15 -17.93
C MET A 48 -11.79 -8.82 -16.57
N LEU A 49 -11.04 -8.17 -15.69
CA LEU A 49 -11.53 -7.78 -14.37
C LEU A 49 -12.24 -6.43 -14.47
N ASP A 50 -13.58 -6.47 -14.43
CA ASP A 50 -14.40 -5.27 -14.39
C ASP A 50 -14.40 -4.59 -13.00
N PRO A 51 -14.75 -3.29 -12.92
CA PRO A 51 -14.74 -2.53 -11.67
C PRO A 51 -15.70 -3.09 -10.61
N ASP A 52 -16.90 -3.54 -10.97
CA ASP A 52 -17.90 -4.05 -10.02
C ASP A 52 -17.41 -5.35 -9.37
N ARG A 53 -16.70 -6.16 -10.15
CA ARG A 53 -16.08 -7.38 -9.65
C ARG A 53 -14.95 -7.06 -8.67
N LEU A 54 -14.14 -6.06 -8.98
CA LEU A 54 -13.07 -5.61 -8.08
C LEU A 54 -13.67 -5.05 -6.76
N VAL A 55 -14.77 -4.29 -6.80
CA VAL A 55 -15.49 -3.83 -5.60
C VAL A 55 -15.92 -5.02 -4.73
N THR A 56 -16.46 -6.08 -5.36
CA THR A 56 -16.87 -7.28 -4.63
C THR A 56 -15.69 -7.95 -3.90
N LEU A 57 -14.53 -8.01 -4.55
CA LEU A 57 -13.32 -8.63 -3.98
C LEU A 57 -12.64 -7.74 -2.92
N LEU A 58 -12.77 -6.42 -3.01
CA LEU A 58 -12.36 -5.49 -1.95
C LEU A 58 -13.21 -5.65 -0.66
N ALA A 59 -14.40 -6.23 -0.76
CA ALA A 59 -15.28 -6.56 0.36
C ALA A 59 -15.29 -8.07 0.70
N ASP A 60 -14.34 -8.85 0.20
CA ASP A 60 -14.27 -10.30 0.44
C ASP A 60 -14.13 -10.60 1.95
N PRO A 61 -14.77 -11.65 2.49
CA PRO A 61 -14.64 -12.03 3.89
C PRO A 61 -13.20 -12.38 4.30
N GLU A 62 -12.37 -12.85 3.34
CA GLU A 62 -10.99 -13.22 3.62
C GLU A 62 -10.04 -12.03 3.42
N PRO A 63 -9.29 -11.60 4.45
CA PRO A 63 -8.36 -10.48 4.36
C PRO A 63 -7.34 -10.61 3.23
N ALA A 64 -6.84 -11.82 2.98
CA ALA A 64 -5.86 -12.09 1.93
C ALA A 64 -6.40 -11.79 0.51
N VAL A 65 -7.71 -11.93 0.29
CA VAL A 65 -8.36 -11.58 -0.98
C VAL A 65 -8.50 -10.06 -1.07
N ARG A 66 -8.90 -9.37 0.01
CA ARG A 66 -8.96 -7.90 0.04
C ARG A 66 -7.59 -7.27 -0.23
N ILE A 67 -6.52 -7.83 0.36
CA ILE A 67 -5.14 -7.41 0.11
C ILE A 67 -4.77 -7.57 -1.38
N ALA A 68 -5.08 -8.72 -1.98
CA ALA A 68 -4.80 -8.95 -3.39
C ALA A 68 -5.63 -8.05 -4.31
N ALA A 69 -6.85 -7.69 -3.91
CA ALA A 69 -7.69 -6.75 -4.64
C ALA A 69 -7.17 -5.30 -4.53
N LEU A 70 -6.65 -4.90 -3.35
CA LEU A 70 -6.00 -3.60 -3.14
C LEU A 70 -4.73 -3.44 -3.98
N ASP A 71 -3.90 -4.49 -4.10
CA ASP A 71 -2.70 -4.52 -4.96
C ASP A 71 -3.05 -4.15 -6.42
N ILE A 72 -4.15 -4.67 -6.94
CA ILE A 72 -4.64 -4.34 -8.27
C ILE A 72 -5.28 -2.94 -8.31
N ALA A 73 -6.07 -2.60 -7.30
CA ALA A 73 -6.75 -1.31 -7.21
C ALA A 73 -5.80 -0.12 -7.05
N ALA A 74 -4.60 -0.34 -6.51
CA ALA A 74 -3.55 0.67 -6.37
C ALA A 74 -3.19 1.35 -7.71
N HIS A 75 -3.27 0.61 -8.82
CA HIS A 75 -2.93 1.08 -10.17
C HIS A 75 -4.15 1.47 -11.01
N ARG A 76 -5.30 1.69 -10.37
CA ARG A 76 -6.56 2.07 -11.01
C ARG A 76 -7.19 3.24 -10.28
N HIS A 77 -7.86 4.15 -11.01
CA HIS A 77 -8.58 5.28 -10.39
C HIS A 77 -9.88 4.84 -9.69
N GLU A 78 -10.49 3.76 -10.15
CA GLU A 78 -11.67 3.13 -9.56
C GLU A 78 -11.39 1.66 -9.26
N PRO A 79 -12.05 1.09 -8.24
CA PRO A 79 -13.00 1.70 -7.30
C PRO A 79 -12.35 2.51 -6.17
N ASP A 80 -13.19 3.25 -5.41
CA ASP A 80 -12.76 3.89 -4.15
C ASP A 80 -12.28 2.83 -3.14
N ILE A 81 -11.11 3.08 -2.53
CA ILE A 81 -10.48 2.18 -1.56
C ILE A 81 -10.32 2.81 -0.17
N VAL A 82 -10.72 4.08 -0.02
CA VAL A 82 -10.51 4.85 1.23
C VAL A 82 -11.18 4.19 2.43
N GLY A 83 -12.34 3.54 2.23
CA GLY A 83 -13.02 2.81 3.29
C GLY A 83 -12.21 1.66 3.91
N LEU A 84 -11.23 1.10 3.16
CA LEU A 84 -10.36 0.03 3.66
C LEU A 84 -9.23 0.53 4.59
N LEU A 85 -9.06 1.82 4.73
CA LEU A 85 -8.24 2.42 5.80
C LEU A 85 -8.83 2.19 7.20
N ASP A 86 -10.09 1.75 7.28
CA ASP A 86 -10.81 1.41 8.51
C ASP A 86 -11.08 -0.11 8.63
N ASP A 87 -10.40 -0.94 7.86
CA ASP A 87 -10.55 -2.40 7.91
C ASP A 87 -10.17 -2.95 9.30
N PRO A 88 -10.88 -3.98 9.82
CA PRO A 88 -10.55 -4.58 11.10
C PRO A 88 -9.19 -5.31 11.11
N GLU A 89 -8.65 -5.69 9.94
CA GLU A 89 -7.37 -6.38 9.82
C GLU A 89 -6.23 -5.40 9.53
N PRO A 90 -5.25 -5.24 10.43
CA PRO A 90 -4.15 -4.30 10.23
C PRO A 90 -3.38 -4.47 8.91
N ALA A 91 -3.23 -5.71 8.43
CA ALA A 91 -2.55 -5.98 7.15
C ALA A 91 -3.35 -5.45 5.94
N VAL A 92 -4.68 -5.36 6.03
CA VAL A 92 -5.51 -4.73 5.00
C VAL A 92 -5.37 -3.22 5.06
N VAL A 93 -5.34 -2.63 6.28
CA VAL A 93 -5.13 -1.18 6.47
C VAL A 93 -3.76 -0.76 5.93
N GLU A 94 -2.71 -1.54 6.22
CA GLU A 94 -1.35 -1.33 5.68
C GLU A 94 -1.37 -1.29 4.14
N MET A 95 -1.98 -2.30 3.52
CA MET A 95 -2.09 -2.38 2.05
C MET A 95 -2.95 -1.25 1.48
N ALA A 96 -4.04 -0.86 2.16
CA ALA A 96 -4.89 0.26 1.73
C ALA A 96 -4.15 1.60 1.81
N ALA A 97 -3.36 1.82 2.86
CA ALA A 97 -2.52 3.01 2.98
C ALA A 97 -1.49 3.08 1.85
N TRP A 98 -0.77 1.98 1.59
CA TRP A 98 0.14 1.89 0.46
C TRP A 98 -0.56 2.17 -0.87
N ALA A 99 -1.71 1.52 -1.13
CA ALA A 99 -2.46 1.69 -2.37
C ALA A 99 -2.96 3.14 -2.57
N CYS A 100 -3.28 3.86 -1.49
CA CYS A 100 -3.61 5.29 -1.57
C CYS A 100 -2.41 6.14 -2.01
N GLY A 101 -1.19 5.76 -1.60
CA GLY A 101 0.05 6.44 -2.02
C GLY A 101 0.47 6.16 -3.46
N GLU A 102 0.09 4.99 -4.01
CA GLU A 102 0.39 4.61 -5.40
C GLU A 102 -0.56 5.24 -6.42
N ARG A 103 -1.69 5.78 -5.97
CA ARG A 103 -2.67 6.41 -6.87
C ARG A 103 -2.24 7.81 -7.26
N ASP A 104 -1.67 7.94 -8.44
CA ASP A 104 -1.32 9.22 -9.03
C ASP A 104 -2.56 10.11 -9.21
N SER A 105 -2.43 11.37 -8.78
CA SER A 105 -3.40 12.43 -9.10
C SER A 105 -4.84 12.20 -8.61
N ASP A 106 -5.03 11.50 -7.48
CA ASP A 106 -6.33 11.50 -6.83
C ASP A 106 -6.71 12.95 -6.47
N PRO A 107 -7.82 13.50 -7.00
CA PRO A 107 -8.20 14.88 -6.74
C PRO A 107 -8.58 15.12 -5.26
N ARG A 108 -8.74 14.09 -4.46
CA ARG A 108 -9.05 14.14 -3.03
C ARG A 108 -8.33 13.02 -2.29
N PRO A 109 -6.99 13.10 -2.16
CA PRO A 109 -6.25 12.08 -1.44
C PRO A 109 -6.71 12.04 0.04
N PRO A 110 -6.75 10.86 0.68
CA PRO A 110 -7.22 10.71 2.05
C PRO A 110 -6.17 11.13 3.09
N THR A 111 -5.46 12.24 2.85
CA THR A 111 -4.31 12.70 3.64
C THR A 111 -4.64 12.81 5.13
N SER A 112 -5.82 13.36 5.48
CA SER A 112 -6.24 13.49 6.88
C SER A 112 -6.42 12.12 7.57
N ARG A 113 -6.93 11.10 6.86
CA ARG A 113 -7.07 9.77 7.42
C ARG A 113 -5.72 9.07 7.54
N LEU A 114 -4.86 9.20 6.53
CA LEU A 114 -3.48 8.71 6.58
C LEU A 114 -2.69 9.34 7.74
N ALA A 115 -2.84 10.65 7.98
CA ALA A 115 -2.21 11.33 9.12
C ALA A 115 -2.64 10.75 10.48
N GLN A 116 -3.94 10.44 10.65
CA GLN A 116 -4.45 9.78 11.85
C GLN A 116 -3.84 8.37 12.02
N LEU A 117 -3.72 7.60 10.94
CA LEU A 117 -3.07 6.28 10.98
C LEU A 117 -1.59 6.40 11.32
N ALA A 118 -0.87 7.33 10.69
CA ALA A 118 0.56 7.54 10.89
C ALA A 118 0.95 7.84 12.34
N THR A 119 0.08 8.53 13.08
CA THR A 119 0.37 8.96 14.46
C THR A 119 -0.33 8.12 15.53
N GLY A 120 -1.46 7.47 15.20
CA GLY A 120 -2.35 6.86 16.19
C GLY A 120 -2.56 5.34 16.07
N HIS A 121 -2.15 4.68 14.98
CA HIS A 121 -2.39 3.25 14.83
C HIS A 121 -1.43 2.42 15.70
N ASP A 122 -1.94 1.35 16.35
CA ASP A 122 -1.14 0.50 17.25
C ASP A 122 -0.03 -0.25 16.51
N ASP A 123 -0.32 -0.76 15.29
CA ASP A 123 0.65 -1.49 14.49
C ASP A 123 1.64 -0.52 13.80
N PRO A 124 2.95 -0.66 14.04
CA PRO A 124 3.95 0.18 13.42
C PRO A 124 4.07 -0.01 11.90
N LEU A 125 3.66 -1.15 11.34
CA LEU A 125 3.66 -1.37 9.88
C LEU A 125 2.60 -0.50 9.21
N VAL A 126 1.41 -0.37 9.83
CA VAL A 126 0.37 0.54 9.35
C VAL A 126 0.85 1.99 9.44
N ARG A 127 1.50 2.40 10.55
CA ARG A 127 2.06 3.74 10.68
C ARG A 127 3.12 4.02 9.61
N GLU A 128 4.00 3.06 9.35
CA GLU A 128 5.03 3.16 8.31
C GLU A 128 4.42 3.32 6.91
N ALA A 129 3.41 2.49 6.57
CA ALA A 129 2.72 2.57 5.28
C ALA A 129 1.98 3.90 5.11
N ALA A 130 1.31 4.39 6.16
CA ALA A 130 0.62 5.68 6.14
C ALA A 130 1.59 6.85 5.93
N VAL A 131 2.75 6.84 6.61
CA VAL A 131 3.82 7.84 6.41
C VAL A 131 4.36 7.78 4.98
N ALA A 132 4.56 6.58 4.43
CA ALA A 132 5.01 6.41 3.04
C ALA A 132 4.01 7.00 2.05
N ALA A 133 2.71 6.72 2.25
CA ALA A 133 1.64 7.24 1.41
C ALA A 133 1.55 8.77 1.46
N ILE A 134 1.67 9.38 2.65
CA ILE A 134 1.69 10.85 2.79
C ILE A 134 2.86 11.45 2.00
N GLY A 135 4.05 10.84 2.09
CA GLY A 135 5.21 11.28 1.32
C GLY A 135 5.02 11.13 -0.20
N ALA A 136 4.37 10.06 -0.67
CA ALA A 136 4.08 9.86 -2.08
C ALA A 136 3.03 10.86 -2.61
N ILE A 137 2.01 11.19 -1.80
CA ILE A 137 0.98 12.17 -2.11
C ILE A 137 1.52 13.61 -2.11
N GLY A 138 2.40 13.94 -1.16
CA GLY A 138 3.02 15.26 -1.07
C GLY A 138 2.05 16.40 -0.66
N ASP A 139 0.90 16.08 -0.06
CA ASP A 139 -0.05 17.09 0.43
C ASP A 139 0.42 17.65 1.77
N GLU A 140 0.60 18.98 1.83
CA GLU A 140 1.05 19.73 3.02
C GLU A 140 0.24 19.46 4.30
N LEU A 141 -1.00 19.04 4.18
CA LEU A 141 -1.82 18.60 5.32
C LEU A 141 -1.22 17.40 6.07
N GLY A 142 -0.38 16.61 5.40
CA GLY A 142 0.30 15.44 5.97
C GLY A 142 1.59 15.77 6.71
N LEU A 143 2.22 16.92 6.45
CA LEU A 143 3.53 17.27 7.00
C LEU A 143 3.62 17.15 8.53
N PRO A 144 2.65 17.64 9.34
CA PRO A 144 2.71 17.50 10.79
C PRO A 144 2.82 16.05 11.26
N ALA A 145 2.10 15.12 10.62
CA ALA A 145 2.14 13.70 10.96
C ALA A 145 3.48 13.06 10.58
N VAL A 146 4.06 13.44 9.43
CA VAL A 146 5.40 12.97 9.02
C VAL A 146 6.46 13.47 9.99
N LEU A 147 6.41 14.74 10.42
CA LEU A 147 7.34 15.28 11.42
C LEU A 147 7.22 14.56 12.77
N GLU A 148 6.02 14.25 13.24
CA GLU A 148 5.79 13.46 14.46
C GLU A 148 6.38 12.05 14.33
N ALA A 149 6.18 11.40 13.19
CA ALA A 149 6.70 10.07 12.89
C ALA A 149 8.24 9.98 12.90
N THR A 150 8.96 11.10 12.79
CA THR A 150 10.43 11.14 12.96
C THR A 150 10.89 10.78 14.38
N THR A 151 9.98 10.64 15.34
CA THR A 151 10.29 10.27 16.73
C THR A 151 9.82 8.85 17.13
N ASP A 152 9.20 8.13 16.23
CA ASP A 152 8.60 6.79 16.42
C ASP A 152 9.66 5.66 16.49
N LYS A 153 9.25 4.43 16.21
CA LYS A 153 10.12 3.24 16.07
C LYS A 153 11.07 3.39 14.88
N PRO A 154 12.23 2.72 14.88
CA PRO A 154 13.27 2.93 13.85
C PRO A 154 12.76 2.83 12.41
N ALA A 155 11.93 1.82 12.08
CA ALA A 155 11.40 1.66 10.72
C ALA A 155 10.51 2.84 10.32
N VAL A 156 9.60 3.28 11.21
CA VAL A 156 8.72 4.42 10.98
C VAL A 156 9.55 5.71 10.86
N ARG A 157 10.55 5.93 11.76
CA ARG A 157 11.46 7.11 11.66
C ARG A 157 12.20 7.16 10.33
N ARG A 158 12.74 6.01 9.88
CA ARG A 158 13.41 5.93 8.59
C ARG A 158 12.45 6.30 7.46
N ARG A 159 11.25 5.78 7.48
CA ARG A 159 10.23 6.09 6.47
C ARG A 159 9.85 7.58 6.51
N ALA A 160 9.70 8.15 7.71
CA ALA A 160 9.38 9.57 7.86
C ALA A 160 10.48 10.47 7.28
N VAL A 161 11.76 10.16 7.54
CA VAL A 161 12.90 10.88 6.95
C VAL A 161 12.83 10.88 5.42
N LEU A 162 12.51 9.72 4.80
CA LEU A 162 12.36 9.62 3.35
C LEU A 162 11.12 10.40 2.84
N ALA A 163 10.00 10.32 3.56
CA ALA A 163 8.77 11.02 3.20
C ALA A 163 8.91 12.54 3.26
N LEU A 164 9.79 13.08 4.12
CA LEU A 164 10.07 14.51 4.20
C LEU A 164 10.65 15.09 2.89
N ALA A 165 11.16 14.26 1.98
CA ALA A 165 11.64 14.72 0.67
C ALA A 165 10.53 15.31 -0.22
N ALA A 166 9.26 15.06 0.08
CA ALA A 166 8.12 15.66 -0.61
C ALA A 166 7.75 17.05 -0.09
N PHE A 167 8.41 17.56 0.95
CA PHE A 167 8.05 18.78 1.66
C PHE A 167 9.23 19.74 1.76
N GLU A 168 8.93 21.00 2.00
CA GLU A 168 9.92 22.06 2.17
C GLU A 168 9.66 22.82 3.48
N GLY A 169 10.69 23.47 4.01
CA GLY A 169 10.55 24.36 5.16
C GLY A 169 11.58 24.13 6.25
N PRO A 170 11.72 25.09 7.18
CA PRO A 170 12.73 25.04 8.23
C PRO A 170 12.52 23.86 9.21
N GLU A 171 11.29 23.42 9.42
CA GLU A 171 10.99 22.24 10.24
C GLU A 171 11.44 20.93 9.58
N VAL A 172 11.37 20.83 8.25
CA VAL A 172 11.89 19.71 7.46
C VAL A 172 13.40 19.66 7.56
N ASP A 173 14.08 20.79 7.33
CA ASP A 173 15.54 20.91 7.46
C ASP A 173 16.00 20.52 8.88
N ALA A 174 15.30 21.03 9.90
CA ALA A 174 15.60 20.69 11.28
C ALA A 174 15.36 19.20 11.61
N ALA A 175 14.39 18.55 10.98
CA ALA A 175 14.15 17.13 11.14
C ALA A 175 15.27 16.29 10.51
N TRP A 176 15.75 16.62 9.32
CA TRP A 176 16.90 15.97 8.69
C TRP A 176 18.19 16.16 9.48
N GLU A 177 18.47 17.37 9.98
CA GLU A 177 19.65 17.59 10.82
C GLU A 177 19.62 16.75 12.10
N ARG A 178 18.45 16.58 12.74
CA ARG A 178 18.32 15.65 13.89
C ARG A 178 18.54 14.19 13.47
N ALA A 179 18.02 13.78 12.32
CA ALA A 179 18.11 12.40 11.83
C ALA A 179 19.55 11.99 11.45
N ARG A 180 20.44 12.94 11.08
CA ARG A 180 21.88 12.68 10.85
C ARG A 180 22.60 12.09 12.07
N THR A 181 22.08 12.35 13.27
CA THR A 181 22.65 11.86 14.52
C THR A 181 21.75 10.80 15.19
N ASP A 182 20.79 10.23 14.46
CA ASP A 182 19.91 9.19 14.99
C ASP A 182 20.71 7.99 15.50
N ARG A 183 20.24 7.39 16.60
CA ARG A 183 20.83 6.16 17.17
C ARG A 183 20.80 4.98 16.21
N ASP A 184 19.81 4.94 15.32
CA ASP A 184 19.66 3.88 14.33
C ASP A 184 20.44 4.22 13.06
N ARG A 185 21.28 3.29 12.61
CA ARG A 185 22.11 3.48 11.44
C ARG A 185 21.30 3.66 10.16
N GLN A 186 20.19 2.90 9.99
CA GLN A 186 19.39 2.97 8.77
C GLN A 186 18.68 4.31 8.61
N VAL A 187 18.37 4.99 9.75
CA VAL A 187 17.84 6.35 9.72
C VAL A 187 18.90 7.33 9.24
N ARG A 188 20.14 7.22 9.76
CA ARG A 188 21.26 8.08 9.31
C ARG A 188 21.59 7.85 7.83
N ASP A 189 21.69 6.58 7.40
CA ASP A 189 21.98 6.20 6.02
C ASP A 189 20.90 6.78 5.06
N ALA A 190 19.62 6.81 5.47
CA ALA A 190 18.54 7.40 4.68
C ALA A 190 18.68 8.91 4.46
N VAL A 191 19.14 9.65 5.48
CA VAL A 191 19.43 11.09 5.34
C VAL A 191 20.62 11.30 4.39
N ASP A 192 21.69 10.52 4.58
CA ASP A 192 22.89 10.66 3.76
C ASP A 192 22.60 10.36 2.29
N GLU A 193 21.72 9.39 1.99
CA GLU A 193 21.29 9.07 0.64
C GLU A 193 20.49 10.22 0.00
N LEU A 194 19.55 10.83 0.75
CA LEU A 194 18.74 11.94 0.25
C LEU A 194 19.52 13.22 0.02
N LEU A 195 20.48 13.52 0.88
CA LEU A 195 21.23 14.77 0.85
C LEU A 195 22.58 14.64 0.11
N SER A 196 22.96 13.43 -0.32
CA SER A 196 24.10 13.26 -1.21
C SER A 196 23.78 13.89 -2.56
N PRO A 197 24.64 14.78 -3.09
CA PRO A 197 24.48 15.26 -4.45
C PRO A 197 24.47 14.03 -5.37
N ALA A 198 23.45 13.93 -6.25
CA ALA A 198 23.45 12.92 -7.29
C ALA A 198 24.76 13.06 -8.08
N ASP A 199 25.68 12.11 -7.90
CA ASP A 199 26.95 12.11 -8.63
C ASP A 199 26.64 12.09 -10.13
N GLY A 200 27.08 13.15 -10.76
CA GLY A 200 26.86 13.61 -12.10
C GLY A 200 26.52 12.57 -13.19
N ALA A 201 25.41 12.82 -13.85
CA ALA A 201 25.23 12.41 -15.24
C ALA A 201 25.88 13.43 -16.18
#